data_7d481d45e1aab182ce6df81b7a863f3c
#
_entry.id   7d481d45e1aab182ce6df81b7a863f3c
#
_cell.length_a   1.000
_cell.length_b   1.000
_cell.length_c   1.000
_cell.angle_alpha   90.00
_cell.angle_beta   90.00
_cell.angle_gamma   90.00
#
_symmetry.space_group_name_H-M   'P 1'
#
loop_
_entity.id
_entity.type
_entity.pdbx_description
1 polymer ?
#
loop_
_entity_poly.entity_id
_entity_poly.type
_entity_poly.pdbx_seq_one_letter_code
_entity_poly.pdbx_strand_id
1 'polypeptide(L)'
;IHIETKEGLHPAYEAFCRRKEPYVITSENLKYVISAKAANHQVYIVENEMVFLYLAEHMKDRECALLCTSGQLRVAAFQLISLLIENNTVIYYSGDLDPEGMGIADRLWQKYGDVIQMWRMSSKDYFYSISDEELSEQRLAKLENLRHPLLKQTAEYMLVQKRAGYQENILERMLEDFVS
;
A
#
# COMPACT_ATOMS: atom_id res chain seq x y z
N ILE A 1 8.46 -7.43 -8.84
CA ILE A 1 9.15 -8.00 -7.67
C ILE A 1 9.76 -9.32 -8.04
N HIS A 2 11.08 -9.50 -7.81
CA HIS A 2 11.81 -10.74 -8.03
C HIS A 2 11.65 -11.66 -6.81
N ILE A 3 11.25 -12.90 -7.03
CA ILE A 3 10.99 -13.89 -5.98
C ILE A 3 12.04 -14.99 -6.09
N GLU A 4 12.74 -15.27 -5.00
CA GLU A 4 13.77 -16.31 -4.91
C GLU A 4 13.32 -17.47 -4.01
N THR A 5 13.62 -18.68 -4.45
CA THR A 5 13.50 -19.93 -3.70
C THR A 5 14.89 -20.53 -3.47
N LYS A 6 14.99 -21.66 -2.78
CA LYS A 6 16.26 -22.40 -2.61
C LYS A 6 16.91 -22.82 -3.96
N GLU A 7 16.14 -22.86 -5.04
CA GLU A 7 16.59 -23.23 -6.38
C GLU A 7 16.97 -22.00 -7.23
N GLY A 8 16.91 -20.79 -6.68
CA GLY A 8 17.16 -19.53 -7.34
C GLY A 8 15.89 -18.74 -7.65
N LEU A 9 15.95 -17.84 -8.64
CA LEU A 9 14.81 -17.04 -9.08
C LEU A 9 13.66 -17.93 -9.54
N HIS A 10 12.44 -17.65 -9.03
CA HIS A 10 11.25 -18.44 -9.34
C HIS A 10 10.81 -18.18 -10.79
N PRO A 11 10.89 -19.17 -11.71
CA PRO A 11 10.76 -18.94 -13.16
C PRO A 11 9.41 -18.37 -13.58
N ALA A 12 8.31 -18.74 -12.91
CA ALA A 12 6.98 -18.22 -13.22
C ALA A 12 6.87 -16.73 -12.85
N TYR A 13 7.34 -16.32 -11.67
CA TYR A 13 7.29 -14.91 -11.27
C TYR A 13 8.24 -14.04 -12.10
N GLU A 14 9.40 -14.55 -12.49
CA GLU A 14 10.30 -13.87 -13.42
C GLU A 14 9.67 -13.68 -14.80
N ALA A 15 8.85 -14.63 -15.26
CA ALA A 15 8.11 -14.49 -16.51
C ALA A 15 7.09 -13.33 -16.41
N PHE A 16 6.34 -13.21 -15.32
CA PHE A 16 5.43 -12.08 -15.07
C PHE A 16 6.18 -10.76 -14.99
N CYS A 17 7.30 -10.71 -14.25
CA CYS A 17 8.13 -9.50 -14.15
C CYS A 17 8.60 -9.02 -15.52
N ARG A 18 9.15 -9.92 -16.36
CA ARG A 18 9.61 -9.57 -17.71
C ARG A 18 8.50 -9.10 -18.63
N ARG A 19 7.29 -9.64 -18.48
CA ARG A 19 6.13 -9.27 -19.28
C ARG A 19 5.39 -8.06 -18.71
N LYS A 20 5.79 -7.58 -17.51
CA LYS A 20 5.11 -6.52 -16.77
C LYS A 20 3.61 -6.82 -16.53
N GLU A 21 3.32 -8.08 -16.28
CA GLU A 21 1.97 -8.58 -16.01
C GLU A 21 1.73 -8.71 -14.51
N PRO A 22 0.56 -8.27 -14.00
CA PRO A 22 0.17 -8.54 -12.61
C PRO A 22 0.04 -10.04 -12.34
N TYR A 23 0.33 -10.44 -11.11
CA TYR A 23 0.13 -11.81 -10.63
C TYR A 23 -0.35 -11.82 -9.19
N VAL A 24 -0.97 -12.91 -8.79
CA VAL A 24 -1.41 -13.13 -7.42
C VAL A 24 -0.42 -14.03 -6.71
N ILE A 25 -0.05 -13.65 -5.49
CA ILE A 25 0.77 -14.46 -4.60
C ILE A 25 -0.03 -14.84 -3.36
N THR A 26 -0.01 -16.11 -2.99
CA THR A 26 -0.74 -16.64 -1.84
C THR A 26 0.22 -17.06 -0.73
N SER A 27 -0.30 -17.30 0.48
CA SER A 27 0.51 -17.86 1.58
C SER A 27 1.10 -19.24 1.23
N GLU A 28 0.43 -20.00 0.36
CA GLU A 28 0.94 -21.30 -0.09
C GLU A 28 2.18 -21.13 -0.98
N ASN A 29 2.15 -20.15 -1.90
CA ASN A 29 3.30 -19.82 -2.71
C ASN A 29 4.51 -19.37 -1.87
N LEU A 30 4.25 -18.58 -0.84
CA LEU A 30 5.29 -18.00 0.02
C LEU A 30 6.00 -19.02 0.92
N LYS A 31 5.46 -20.22 1.10
CA LYS A 31 6.13 -21.28 1.89
C LYS A 31 7.52 -21.66 1.35
N TYR A 32 7.75 -21.51 0.06
CA TYR A 32 9.00 -21.88 -0.61
C TYR A 32 9.88 -20.69 -0.93
N VAL A 33 9.41 -19.47 -0.65
CA VAL A 33 10.12 -18.24 -0.93
C VAL A 33 11.10 -17.95 0.22
N ILE A 34 12.34 -17.65 -0.14
CA ILE A 34 13.40 -17.30 0.80
C ILE A 34 13.80 -15.83 0.71
N SER A 35 13.48 -15.15 -0.40
CA SER A 35 13.82 -13.76 -0.63
C SER A 35 12.84 -13.12 -1.62
N ALA A 36 12.55 -11.84 -1.40
CA ALA A 36 11.81 -11.00 -2.34
C ALA A 36 12.52 -9.66 -2.50
N LYS A 37 12.75 -9.25 -3.75
CA LYS A 37 13.47 -8.00 -4.07
C LYS A 37 12.63 -7.11 -4.95
N ALA A 38 12.49 -5.86 -4.58
CA ALA A 38 11.84 -4.83 -5.39
C ALA A 38 12.86 -4.04 -6.22
N ALA A 39 12.45 -3.57 -7.40
CA ALA A 39 13.23 -2.65 -8.19
C ALA A 39 13.54 -1.38 -7.36
N ASN A 40 14.76 -0.86 -7.48
CA ASN A 40 15.23 0.33 -6.77
C ASN A 40 15.07 0.29 -5.24
N HIS A 41 14.90 -0.90 -4.65
CA HIS A 41 14.62 -1.08 -3.23
C HIS A 41 13.39 -0.29 -2.72
N GLN A 42 12.38 -0.15 -3.57
CA GLN A 42 11.14 0.56 -3.24
C GLN A 42 9.93 -0.24 -3.72
N VAL A 43 8.88 -0.26 -2.91
CA VAL A 43 7.59 -0.82 -3.29
C VAL A 43 6.46 0.10 -2.87
N TYR A 44 5.52 0.33 -3.77
CA TYR A 44 4.30 1.08 -3.51
C TYR A 44 3.16 0.08 -3.28
N ILE A 45 2.48 0.22 -2.16
CA ILE A 45 1.38 -0.67 -1.77
C ILE A 45 0.09 0.14 -1.74
N VAL A 46 -0.92 -0.34 -2.44
CA VAL A 46 -2.29 0.20 -2.41
C VAL A 46 -3.26 -0.84 -1.87
N GLU A 47 -4.36 -0.39 -1.30
CA GLU A 47 -5.39 -1.26 -0.72
C GLU A 47 -6.38 -1.74 -1.77
N ASN A 48 -6.72 -0.89 -2.74
CA ASN A 48 -7.79 -1.09 -3.70
C ASN A 48 -7.28 -1.67 -5.03
N GLU A 49 -7.95 -2.72 -5.53
CA GLU A 49 -7.60 -3.39 -6.80
C GLU A 49 -7.78 -2.48 -8.02
N MET A 50 -8.80 -1.62 -8.04
CA MET A 50 -9.01 -0.69 -9.16
C MET A 50 -7.89 0.34 -9.23
N VAL A 51 -7.46 0.86 -8.07
CA VAL A 51 -6.31 1.77 -7.96
C VAL A 51 -5.04 1.07 -8.46
N PHE A 52 -4.81 -0.18 -8.02
CA PHE A 52 -3.67 -0.97 -8.46
C PHE A 52 -3.65 -1.16 -9.98
N LEU A 53 -4.78 -1.56 -10.59
CA LEU A 53 -4.87 -1.80 -12.03
C LEU A 53 -4.64 -0.52 -12.82
N TYR A 54 -5.21 0.59 -12.35
CA TYR A 54 -5.01 1.90 -12.97
C TYR A 54 -3.53 2.31 -12.95
N LEU A 55 -2.88 2.24 -11.80
CA LEU A 55 -1.47 2.57 -11.66
C LEU A 55 -0.58 1.61 -12.49
N ALA A 56 -0.84 0.31 -12.42
CA ALA A 56 -0.08 -0.69 -13.17
C ALA A 56 -0.12 -0.45 -14.69
N GLU A 57 -1.27 -0.03 -15.23
CA GLU A 57 -1.41 0.31 -16.64
C GLU A 57 -0.58 1.55 -17.03
N HIS A 58 -0.66 2.62 -16.21
CA HIS A 58 0.02 3.88 -16.52
C HIS A 58 1.53 3.88 -16.19
N MET A 59 1.98 2.90 -15.41
CA MET A 59 3.36 2.77 -14.98
C MET A 59 4.13 1.65 -15.70
N LYS A 60 3.59 1.05 -16.75
CA LYS A 60 4.20 -0.07 -17.49
C LYS A 60 5.63 0.19 -17.94
N ASP A 61 5.96 1.42 -18.28
CA ASP A 61 7.30 1.80 -18.76
C ASP A 61 8.27 2.22 -17.64
N ARG A 62 7.83 2.13 -16.38
CA ARG A 62 8.64 2.49 -15.21
C ARG A 62 9.19 1.25 -14.51
N GLU A 63 10.40 1.36 -13.99
CA GLU A 63 10.96 0.38 -13.05
C GLU A 63 10.43 0.65 -11.64
N CYS A 64 9.22 0.19 -11.36
CA CYS A 64 8.57 0.34 -10.07
C CYS A 64 7.94 -0.97 -9.63
N ALA A 65 8.05 -1.27 -8.34
CA ALA A 65 7.33 -2.39 -7.73
C ALA A 65 6.02 -1.87 -7.13
N LEU A 66 4.90 -2.42 -7.60
CA LEU A 66 3.57 -2.10 -7.12
C LEU A 66 2.92 -3.37 -6.55
N LEU A 67 2.24 -3.23 -5.40
CA LEU A 67 1.49 -4.30 -4.73
C LEU A 67 0.06 -3.82 -4.42
N CYS A 68 -0.88 -4.77 -4.44
CA CYS A 68 -2.22 -4.58 -3.92
C CYS A 68 -2.49 -5.58 -2.79
N THR A 69 -3.07 -5.10 -1.69
CA THR A 69 -3.45 -5.95 -0.56
C THR A 69 -4.88 -6.47 -0.66
N SER A 70 -5.67 -5.96 -1.60
CA SER A 70 -7.09 -6.30 -1.79
C SER A 70 -7.89 -6.19 -0.47
N GLY A 71 -7.82 -5.03 0.15
CA GLY A 71 -8.41 -4.71 1.44
C GLY A 71 -7.49 -5.04 2.62
N GLN A 72 -8.02 -5.70 3.64
CA GLN A 72 -7.30 -6.00 4.89
C GLN A 72 -6.00 -6.76 4.66
N LEU A 73 -4.91 -6.32 5.31
CA LEU A 73 -3.62 -7.02 5.29
C LEU A 73 -3.76 -8.45 5.82
N ARG A 74 -3.61 -9.43 4.94
CA ARG A 74 -3.65 -10.86 5.27
C ARG A 74 -2.24 -11.41 5.49
N VAL A 75 -2.15 -12.66 5.93
CA VAL A 75 -0.88 -13.34 6.23
C VAL A 75 0.12 -13.26 5.08
N ALA A 76 -0.33 -13.49 3.84
CA ALA A 76 0.54 -13.42 2.66
C ALA A 76 1.17 -12.02 2.47
N ALA A 77 0.38 -10.94 2.68
CA ALA A 77 0.89 -9.58 2.59
C ALA A 77 1.99 -9.32 3.63
N PHE A 78 1.76 -9.69 4.89
CA PHE A 78 2.77 -9.56 5.94
C PHE A 78 4.04 -10.36 5.66
N GLN A 79 3.92 -11.60 5.18
CA GLN A 79 5.07 -12.43 4.81
C GLN A 79 5.89 -11.78 3.68
N LEU A 80 5.24 -11.32 2.62
CA LEU A 80 5.92 -10.69 1.50
C LEU A 80 6.57 -9.37 1.89
N ILE A 81 5.88 -8.53 2.68
CA ILE A 81 6.43 -7.27 3.20
C ILE A 81 7.67 -7.54 4.06
N SER A 82 7.64 -8.55 4.94
CA SER A 82 8.82 -8.91 5.75
C SER A 82 10.02 -9.29 4.87
N LEU A 83 9.81 -10.13 3.85
CA LEU A 83 10.88 -10.53 2.91
C LEU A 83 11.45 -9.34 2.12
N LEU A 84 10.61 -8.37 1.75
CA LEU A 84 11.03 -7.15 1.08
C LEU A 84 11.89 -6.27 2.01
N ILE A 85 11.45 -6.09 3.25
CA ILE A 85 12.17 -5.31 4.27
C ILE A 85 13.53 -5.94 4.60
N GLU A 86 13.62 -7.26 4.72
CA GLU A 86 14.87 -8.01 4.90
C GLU A 86 15.86 -7.78 3.75
N ASN A 87 15.37 -7.41 2.57
CA ASN A 87 16.17 -7.00 1.42
C ASN A 87 16.28 -5.47 1.24
N ASN A 88 16.23 -4.72 2.35
CA ASN A 88 16.40 -3.26 2.40
C ASN A 88 15.41 -2.48 1.51
N THR A 89 14.17 -2.95 1.39
CA THR A 89 13.13 -2.28 0.62
C THR A 89 12.35 -1.31 1.51
N VAL A 90 12.24 -0.06 1.08
CA VAL A 90 11.33 0.94 1.65
C VAL A 90 9.91 0.69 1.12
N ILE A 91 8.94 0.75 2.02
CA ILE A 91 7.53 0.48 1.72
C ILE A 91 6.76 1.80 1.73
N TYR A 92 6.23 2.20 0.59
CA TYR A 92 5.31 3.33 0.47
C TYR A 92 3.87 2.80 0.49
N TYR A 93 3.18 3.00 1.60
CA TYR A 93 1.82 2.48 1.79
C TYR A 93 0.77 3.57 1.64
N SER A 94 -0.25 3.29 0.85
CA SER A 94 -1.45 4.09 0.71
C SER A 94 -2.69 3.21 0.92
N GLY A 95 -3.62 3.69 1.73
CA GLY A 95 -4.94 3.11 1.95
C GLY A 95 -6.02 4.17 1.79
N ASP A 96 -7.27 3.77 1.90
CA ASP A 96 -8.36 4.72 1.97
C ASP A 96 -8.20 5.66 3.16
N LEU A 97 -8.56 6.91 2.97
CA LEU A 97 -8.58 7.91 4.03
C LEU A 97 -9.93 7.87 4.76
N ASP A 98 -10.12 6.72 5.40
CA ASP A 98 -11.21 6.43 6.33
C ASP A 98 -10.64 5.78 7.60
N PRO A 99 -11.43 5.61 8.67
CA PRO A 99 -10.92 5.07 9.93
C PRO A 99 -10.34 3.66 9.82
N GLU A 100 -10.83 2.84 8.90
CA GLU A 100 -10.37 1.48 8.68
C GLU A 100 -9.03 1.45 7.95
N GLY A 101 -8.91 2.14 6.81
CA GLY A 101 -7.68 2.23 6.01
C GLY A 101 -6.55 2.91 6.78
N MET A 102 -6.84 4.01 7.48
CA MET A 102 -5.86 4.66 8.36
C MET A 102 -5.41 3.75 9.50
N GLY A 103 -6.33 2.96 10.08
CA GLY A 103 -5.99 1.96 11.10
C GLY A 103 -5.12 0.82 10.56
N ILE A 104 -5.27 0.44 9.29
CA ILE A 104 -4.39 -0.55 8.63
C ILE A 104 -2.98 0.03 8.49
N ALA A 105 -2.86 1.24 7.95
CA ALA A 105 -1.60 1.94 7.76
C ALA A 105 -0.83 2.10 9.09
N ASP A 106 -1.53 2.55 10.13
CA ASP A 106 -0.95 2.75 11.46
C ASP A 106 -0.43 1.45 12.08
N ARG A 107 -1.19 0.33 11.97
CA ARG A 107 -0.74 -0.99 12.44
C ARG A 107 0.49 -1.48 11.67
N LEU A 108 0.56 -1.22 10.37
CA LEU A 108 1.72 -1.59 9.56
C LEU A 108 2.97 -0.84 10.03
N TRP A 109 2.85 0.47 10.23
CA TRP A 109 3.93 1.29 10.76
C TRP A 109 4.34 0.89 12.20
N GLN A 110 3.36 0.62 13.08
CA GLN A 110 3.67 0.16 14.44
C GLN A 110 4.47 -1.16 14.46
N LYS A 111 4.27 -2.02 13.45
CA LYS A 111 4.97 -3.30 13.35
C LYS A 111 6.40 -3.16 12.80
N TYR A 112 6.59 -2.32 11.80
CA TYR A 112 7.85 -2.27 11.04
C TYR A 112 8.63 -0.95 11.19
N GLY A 113 8.07 0.06 11.82
CA GLY A 113 8.71 1.36 12.02
C GLY A 113 8.79 2.19 10.73
N ASP A 114 9.79 3.07 10.69
CA ASP A 114 9.94 4.10 9.66
C ASP A 114 10.33 3.57 8.27
N VAL A 115 10.55 2.27 8.12
CA VAL A 115 10.66 1.64 6.80
C VAL A 115 9.32 1.69 6.04
N ILE A 116 8.20 1.89 6.77
CA ILE A 116 6.87 2.15 6.22
C ILE A 116 6.67 3.66 6.11
N GLN A 117 6.56 4.14 4.90
CA GLN A 117 6.28 5.54 4.59
C GLN A 117 4.80 5.70 4.19
N MET A 118 4.11 6.67 4.82
CA MET A 118 2.73 6.99 4.45
C MET A 118 2.72 7.74 3.12
N TRP A 119 2.20 7.09 2.09
CA TRP A 119 2.15 7.63 0.73
C TRP A 119 0.74 8.11 0.40
N ARG A 120 0.61 9.40 0.06
CA ARG A 120 -0.68 10.02 -0.27
C ARG A 120 -1.75 9.87 0.83
N MET A 121 -1.31 9.95 2.11
CA MET A 121 -2.19 9.84 3.28
C MET A 121 -2.15 11.10 4.17
N SER A 122 -1.67 12.22 3.65
CA SER A 122 -1.65 13.50 4.38
C SER A 122 -3.02 14.16 4.43
N SER A 123 -3.16 15.17 5.29
CA SER A 123 -4.36 16.00 5.36
C SER A 123 -4.70 16.66 4.01
N LYS A 124 -3.67 17.04 3.23
CA LYS A 124 -3.86 17.58 1.88
C LYS A 124 -4.46 16.53 0.95
N ASP A 125 -3.96 15.30 0.99
CA ASP A 125 -4.48 14.20 0.17
C ASP A 125 -5.91 13.85 0.59
N TYR A 126 -6.22 13.90 1.89
CA TYR A 126 -7.57 13.71 2.41
C TYR A 126 -8.56 14.69 1.79
N PHE A 127 -8.24 15.99 1.73
CA PHE A 127 -9.14 16.98 1.12
C PHE A 127 -9.43 16.71 -0.35
N TYR A 128 -8.47 16.16 -1.09
CA TYR A 128 -8.69 15.77 -2.49
C TYR A 128 -9.45 14.44 -2.65
N SER A 129 -9.40 13.59 -1.62
CA SER A 129 -10.01 12.26 -1.63
C SER A 129 -11.44 12.22 -1.09
N ILE A 130 -11.91 13.29 -0.43
CA ILE A 130 -13.21 13.34 0.24
C ILE A 130 -14.34 12.88 -0.69
N SER A 131 -15.18 12.00 -0.17
CA SER A 131 -16.37 11.47 -0.80
C SER A 131 -17.65 12.03 -0.14
N ASP A 132 -18.80 11.63 -0.66
CA ASP A 132 -20.10 11.95 -0.04
C ASP A 132 -20.48 11.00 1.10
N GLU A 133 -19.67 9.97 1.38
CA GLU A 133 -19.94 9.03 2.47
C GLU A 133 -19.70 9.66 3.84
N GLU A 134 -20.78 9.75 4.63
CA GLU A 134 -20.72 10.20 6.01
C GLU A 134 -20.24 9.09 6.95
N LEU A 135 -19.35 9.44 7.86
CA LEU A 135 -18.81 8.53 8.86
C LEU A 135 -19.63 8.59 10.15
N SER A 136 -20.07 7.43 10.63
CA SER A 136 -20.72 7.31 11.95
C SER A 136 -19.76 7.62 13.09
N GLU A 137 -20.28 8.11 14.23
CA GLU A 137 -19.48 8.35 15.43
C GLU A 137 -18.70 7.10 15.89
N GLN A 138 -19.29 5.91 15.70
CA GLN A 138 -18.62 4.64 16.04
C GLN A 138 -17.38 4.38 15.15
N ARG A 139 -17.44 4.75 13.86
CA ARG A 139 -16.27 4.66 12.97
C ARG A 139 -15.24 5.72 13.33
N LEU A 140 -15.66 6.96 13.55
CA LEU A 140 -14.78 8.07 13.93
C LEU A 140 -14.01 7.80 15.22
N ALA A 141 -14.62 7.17 16.21
CA ALA A 141 -13.95 6.79 17.47
C ALA A 141 -12.71 5.90 17.27
N LYS A 142 -12.60 5.16 16.17
CA LYS A 142 -11.42 4.35 15.85
C LYS A 142 -10.17 5.19 15.62
N LEU A 143 -10.33 6.45 15.18
CA LEU A 143 -9.23 7.38 14.91
C LEU A 143 -8.44 7.75 16.17
N GLU A 144 -9.06 7.67 17.36
CA GLU A 144 -8.39 7.94 18.64
C GLU A 144 -7.22 6.98 18.93
N ASN A 145 -7.23 5.81 18.32
CA ASN A 145 -6.21 4.77 18.53
C ASN A 145 -4.98 4.94 17.62
N LEU A 146 -5.00 5.86 16.65
CA LEU A 146 -3.88 6.12 15.76
C LEU A 146 -2.65 6.63 16.54
N ARG A 147 -1.45 6.19 16.13
CA ARG A 147 -0.19 6.57 16.75
C ARG A 147 0.74 7.33 15.81
N HIS A 148 0.69 7.04 14.51
CA HIS A 148 1.52 7.72 13.52
C HIS A 148 1.21 9.22 13.44
N PRO A 149 2.20 10.13 13.56
CA PRO A 149 1.95 11.58 13.66
C PRO A 149 1.18 12.15 12.45
N LEU A 150 1.56 11.77 11.23
CA LEU A 150 0.88 12.23 10.01
C LEU A 150 -0.59 11.78 9.97
N LEU A 151 -0.86 10.51 10.34
CA LEU A 151 -2.23 9.99 10.36
C LEU A 151 -3.08 10.68 11.42
N LYS A 152 -2.53 10.99 12.60
CA LYS A 152 -3.22 11.77 13.63
C LYS A 152 -3.63 13.15 13.10
N GLN A 153 -2.69 13.84 12.45
CA GLN A 153 -2.98 15.15 11.86
C GLN A 153 -4.10 15.05 10.81
N THR A 154 -4.08 14.02 9.97
CA THR A 154 -5.14 13.79 8.97
C THR A 154 -6.48 13.46 9.64
N ALA A 155 -6.45 12.66 10.72
CA ALA A 155 -7.64 12.32 11.49
C ALA A 155 -8.33 13.54 12.12
N GLU A 156 -7.58 14.55 12.57
CA GLU A 156 -8.17 15.79 13.10
C GLU A 156 -9.09 16.46 12.08
N TYR A 157 -8.70 16.52 10.82
CA TYR A 157 -9.54 17.06 9.75
C TYR A 157 -10.73 16.14 9.45
N MET A 158 -10.54 14.82 9.46
CA MET A 158 -11.61 13.85 9.24
C MET A 158 -12.69 13.93 10.34
N LEU A 159 -12.31 14.15 11.60
CA LEU A 159 -13.24 14.35 12.71
C LEU A 159 -14.12 15.59 12.52
N VAL A 160 -13.60 16.64 11.88
CA VAL A 160 -14.36 17.86 11.57
C VAL A 160 -15.29 17.63 10.38
N GLN A 161 -14.80 17.01 9.31
CA GLN A 161 -15.55 16.81 8.07
C GLN A 161 -16.57 15.68 8.18
N LYS A 162 -16.31 14.68 9.01
CA LYS A 162 -17.12 13.45 9.21
C LYS A 162 -17.39 12.69 7.92
N ARG A 163 -16.46 12.72 6.97
CA ARG A 163 -16.56 12.08 5.67
C ARG A 163 -15.37 11.20 5.38
N ALA A 164 -15.60 10.10 4.66
CA ALA A 164 -14.55 9.24 4.14
C ALA A 164 -13.85 9.87 2.94
N GLY A 165 -12.58 9.55 2.74
CA GLY A 165 -11.82 9.84 1.53
C GLY A 165 -11.36 8.54 0.88
N TYR A 166 -11.43 8.44 -0.45
CA TYR A 166 -11.10 7.23 -1.19
C TYR A 166 -9.94 7.42 -2.15
N GLN A 167 -9.10 6.39 -2.28
CA GLN A 167 -7.93 6.38 -3.16
C GLN A 167 -8.29 6.68 -4.62
N GLU A 168 -9.45 6.25 -5.09
CA GLU A 168 -9.92 6.47 -6.46
C GLU A 168 -10.05 7.96 -6.81
N ASN A 169 -10.32 8.80 -5.83
CA ASN A 169 -10.46 10.25 -6.05
C ASN A 169 -9.12 10.98 -6.22
N ILE A 170 -8.00 10.31 -5.95
CA ILE A 170 -6.64 10.90 -6.02
C ILE A 170 -5.69 10.17 -6.98
N LEU A 171 -6.22 9.36 -7.89
CA LEU A 171 -5.43 8.57 -8.85
C LEU A 171 -4.41 9.40 -9.63
N GLU A 172 -4.83 10.53 -10.20
CA GLU A 172 -3.95 11.42 -10.96
C GLU A 172 -2.80 11.95 -10.10
N ARG A 173 -3.10 12.29 -8.84
CA ARG A 173 -2.08 12.75 -7.89
C ARG A 173 -1.09 11.64 -7.51
N MET A 174 -1.55 10.39 -7.46
CA MET A 174 -0.66 9.24 -7.24
C MET A 174 0.29 9.07 -8.42
N LEU A 175 -0.19 9.27 -9.65
CA LEU A 175 0.66 9.21 -10.86
C LEU A 175 1.71 10.31 -10.93
N GLU A 176 1.43 11.52 -10.39
CA GLU A 176 2.40 12.62 -10.38
C GLU A 176 3.75 12.23 -9.75
N ASP A 177 3.75 11.33 -8.74
CA ASP A 177 4.96 10.87 -8.06
C ASP A 177 5.88 10.01 -8.96
N PHE A 178 5.38 9.57 -10.10
CA PHE A 178 6.10 8.73 -11.04
C PHE A 178 6.44 9.44 -12.37
N VAL A 179 6.04 10.71 -12.53
CA VAL A 179 6.20 11.46 -13.79
C VAL A 179 7.51 12.27 -13.83
N SER A 180 8.28 12.29 -12.75
CA SER A 180 9.57 13.01 -12.64
C SER A 180 10.75 12.26 -13.25
#